data_4f38f9040dd95aac5e8310270c0ed35a
#
_entry.id   4f38f9040dd95aac5e8310270c0ed35a
#
_cell.length_a   1.000
_cell.length_b   1.000
_cell.length_c   1.000
_cell.angle_alpha   90.00
_cell.angle_beta   90.00
_cell.angle_gamma   90.00
#
_symmetry.space_group_name_H-M   'P 1'
#
loop_
_entity.id
_entity.type
_entity.pdbx_description
1 polymer ?
#
loop_
_entity_poly.entity_id
_entity_poly.type
_entity_poly.pdbx_seq_one_letter_code
_entity_poly.pdbx_strand_id
1 'polypeptide(L)'
;MSELNLTHSNGNKVKLTTPGTLATNRTLTLPGNADGNIITSTSPDADRFKAGEIVQVVTQEFGMTTGSTFTNGTYTSLSSTGLTSTITPKFSNSKIIYDTQITCNVNDDDGHTRWQVYDNTNSRIFHNNTYCAGGHFGFNTNAYPTVHIRCLGTAVNTNAMTLVVKVQVNSGGTLNFGWSGTGNRLVTMTEIKV
;
A
#
# COMPACT_ATOMS: atom_id res chain seq x y z
N MET A 1 39.00 -25.10 -8.74
CA MET A 1 37.76 -24.34 -9.00
C MET A 1 37.58 -24.24 -10.52
N SER A 2 36.45 -24.64 -11.02
CA SER A 2 36.11 -24.42 -12.43
C SER A 2 35.53 -23.02 -12.60
N GLU A 3 35.99 -22.32 -13.61
CA GLU A 3 35.65 -20.92 -13.86
C GLU A 3 35.27 -20.77 -15.34
N LEU A 4 34.15 -20.16 -15.62
CA LEU A 4 33.78 -19.71 -16.95
C LEU A 4 33.95 -18.19 -17.05
N ASN A 5 34.80 -17.76 -17.94
CA ASN A 5 35.04 -16.36 -18.23
C ASN A 5 34.44 -15.99 -19.59
N LEU A 6 33.49 -15.07 -19.59
CA LEU A 6 32.93 -14.41 -20.75
C LEU A 6 33.60 -13.03 -20.89
N THR A 7 34.34 -12.82 -21.98
CA THR A 7 35.08 -11.58 -22.21
C THR A 7 34.33 -10.71 -23.22
N HIS A 8 34.01 -9.46 -22.82
CA HIS A 8 33.43 -8.46 -23.70
C HIS A 8 34.52 -7.86 -24.62
N SER A 9 34.11 -7.31 -25.75
CA SER A 9 35.04 -6.70 -26.73
C SER A 9 35.91 -5.57 -26.17
N ASN A 10 35.49 -4.91 -25.09
CA ASN A 10 36.29 -3.90 -24.39
C ASN A 10 37.29 -4.48 -23.36
N GLY A 11 37.44 -5.80 -23.29
CA GLY A 11 38.35 -6.49 -22.37
C GLY A 11 37.79 -6.80 -21.00
N ASN A 12 36.59 -6.29 -20.65
CA ASN A 12 35.92 -6.62 -19.39
C ASN A 12 35.44 -8.07 -19.40
N LYS A 13 35.46 -8.72 -18.27
CA LYS A 13 35.09 -10.13 -18.11
C LYS A 13 33.92 -10.29 -17.15
N VAL A 14 32.96 -11.12 -17.51
CA VAL A 14 31.99 -11.71 -16.60
C VAL A 14 32.54 -13.06 -16.18
N LYS A 15 32.69 -13.23 -14.87
CA LYS A 15 33.22 -14.42 -14.24
C LYS A 15 32.14 -15.18 -13.53
N LEU A 16 31.85 -16.41 -13.94
CA LEU A 16 30.98 -17.34 -13.22
C LEU A 16 31.86 -18.29 -12.42
N THR A 17 31.81 -18.20 -11.11
CA THR A 17 32.54 -19.06 -10.18
C THR A 17 31.59 -19.90 -9.36
N THR A 18 31.93 -21.16 -9.14
CA THR A 18 31.24 -21.99 -8.16
C THR A 18 31.81 -21.73 -6.77
N PRO A 19 30.96 -21.67 -5.71
CA PRO A 19 31.45 -21.69 -4.34
C PRO A 19 32.31 -22.94 -4.09
N GLY A 20 33.22 -22.84 -3.14
CA GLY A 20 34.20 -23.91 -2.84
C GLY A 20 33.63 -25.28 -2.50
N THR A 21 32.39 -25.32 -2.06
CA THR A 21 31.63 -26.53 -1.77
C THR A 21 30.18 -26.38 -2.26
N LEU A 22 29.79 -27.25 -3.19
CA LEU A 22 28.40 -27.42 -3.62
C LEU A 22 27.91 -28.79 -3.10
N ALA A 23 26.87 -28.79 -2.28
CA ALA A 23 26.25 -30.01 -1.78
C ALA A 23 25.51 -30.79 -2.88
N THR A 24 25.07 -30.11 -3.93
CA THR A 24 24.35 -30.70 -5.09
C THR A 24 24.66 -29.93 -6.35
N ASN A 25 24.52 -30.62 -7.50
CA ASN A 25 24.64 -29.96 -8.82
C ASN A 25 23.53 -28.87 -8.95
N ARG A 26 23.93 -27.73 -9.49
CA ARG A 26 23.00 -26.62 -9.82
C ARG A 26 23.06 -26.38 -11.33
N THR A 27 21.90 -26.30 -11.94
CA THR A 27 21.77 -25.98 -13.37
C THR A 27 21.25 -24.57 -13.51
N LEU A 28 21.99 -23.71 -14.21
CA LEU A 28 21.52 -22.41 -14.67
C LEU A 28 21.14 -22.57 -16.16
N THR A 29 19.85 -22.47 -16.44
CA THR A 29 19.35 -22.50 -17.81
C THR A 29 19.19 -21.06 -18.30
N LEU A 30 19.93 -20.72 -19.38
CA LEU A 30 19.74 -19.43 -20.03
C LEU A 30 18.60 -19.52 -21.05
N PRO A 31 17.80 -18.46 -21.23
CA PRO A 31 16.74 -18.46 -22.22
C PRO A 31 17.33 -18.61 -23.62
N GLY A 32 16.84 -19.61 -24.38
CA GLY A 32 17.37 -19.94 -25.71
C GLY A 32 16.91 -19.03 -26.85
N ASN A 33 15.83 -18.26 -26.65
CA ASN A 33 15.14 -17.56 -27.75
C ASN A 33 14.97 -16.06 -27.55
N ALA A 34 15.53 -15.46 -26.51
CA ALA A 34 15.44 -14.03 -26.27
C ALA A 34 16.65 -13.53 -25.49
N ASP A 35 17.05 -12.29 -25.75
CA ASP A 35 17.98 -11.59 -24.89
C ASP A 35 17.36 -11.44 -23.51
N GLY A 36 17.98 -12.01 -22.50
CA GLY A 36 17.51 -11.98 -21.12
C GLY A 36 18.62 -11.56 -20.17
N ASN A 37 18.28 -10.74 -19.20
CA ASN A 37 19.17 -10.39 -18.11
C ASN A 37 19.10 -11.44 -17.00
N ILE A 38 20.25 -11.89 -16.51
CA ILE A 38 20.32 -12.69 -15.29
C ILE A 38 20.08 -11.74 -14.11
N ILE A 39 18.88 -11.84 -13.51
CA ILE A 39 18.53 -11.04 -12.35
C ILE A 39 19.06 -11.73 -11.10
N THR A 40 19.93 -11.05 -10.38
CA THR A 40 20.48 -11.52 -9.11
C THR A 40 19.84 -10.80 -7.93
N SER A 41 20.07 -11.26 -6.71
CA SER A 41 19.60 -10.56 -5.49
C SER A 41 20.19 -9.15 -5.34
N THR A 42 21.31 -8.88 -6.02
CA THR A 42 21.98 -7.56 -6.01
C THR A 42 21.67 -6.72 -7.25
N SER A 43 20.87 -7.23 -8.19
CA SER A 43 20.43 -6.43 -9.34
C SER A 43 19.60 -5.24 -8.87
N PRO A 44 19.79 -4.04 -9.47
CA PRO A 44 18.95 -2.90 -9.18
C PRO A 44 17.46 -3.23 -9.34
N ASP A 45 16.61 -2.68 -8.50
CA ASP A 45 15.16 -2.93 -8.58
C ASP A 45 14.59 -2.54 -9.97
N ALA A 46 15.20 -1.55 -10.63
CA ALA A 46 14.81 -1.16 -11.98
C ALA A 46 14.93 -2.31 -13.02
N ASP A 47 15.92 -3.20 -12.85
CA ASP A 47 16.16 -4.32 -13.75
C ASP A 47 15.33 -5.57 -13.36
N ARG A 48 14.86 -5.60 -12.11
CA ARG A 48 14.14 -6.74 -11.55
C ARG A 48 12.64 -6.73 -11.86
N PHE A 49 12.07 -5.56 -12.05
CA PHE A 49 10.63 -5.39 -12.26
C PHE A 49 10.34 -4.70 -13.59
N LYS A 50 9.32 -5.17 -14.29
CA LYS A 50 8.76 -4.54 -15.49
C LYS A 50 7.58 -3.65 -15.14
N ALA A 51 7.24 -2.73 -16.03
CA ALA A 51 6.03 -1.93 -15.89
C ALA A 51 4.79 -2.83 -15.75
N GLY A 52 3.91 -2.52 -14.82
CA GLY A 52 2.72 -3.31 -14.49
C GLY A 52 2.94 -4.40 -13.45
N GLU A 53 4.18 -4.72 -13.09
CA GLU A 53 4.45 -5.75 -12.07
C GLU A 53 4.27 -5.21 -10.65
N ILE A 54 3.80 -6.10 -9.76
CA ILE A 54 3.74 -5.82 -8.32
C ILE A 54 5.16 -5.87 -7.77
N VAL A 55 5.60 -4.76 -7.20
CA VAL A 55 6.93 -4.59 -6.61
C VAL A 55 6.96 -5.07 -5.17
N GLN A 56 5.96 -4.68 -4.41
CA GLN A 56 5.81 -5.06 -3.01
C GLN A 56 4.34 -4.99 -2.56
N VAL A 57 4.05 -5.77 -1.53
CA VAL A 57 2.80 -5.69 -0.78
C VAL A 57 3.15 -5.47 0.69
N VAL A 58 2.64 -4.40 1.27
CA VAL A 58 2.81 -4.08 2.68
C VAL A 58 1.46 -4.22 3.35
N THR A 59 1.40 -5.04 4.39
CA THR A 59 0.20 -5.28 5.16
C THR A 59 0.43 -4.86 6.60
N GLN A 60 -0.48 -4.07 7.16
CA GLN A 60 -0.44 -3.63 8.54
C GLN A 60 -1.75 -3.93 9.23
N GLU A 61 -1.66 -4.51 10.43
CA GLU A 61 -2.81 -4.74 11.30
C GLU A 61 -2.94 -3.60 12.30
N PHE A 62 -4.18 -3.21 12.55
CA PHE A 62 -4.51 -2.17 13.52
C PHE A 62 -5.55 -2.69 14.49
N GLY A 63 -5.25 -2.61 15.78
CA GLY A 63 -6.24 -2.72 16.84
C GLY A 63 -7.06 -1.42 16.91
N MET A 64 -8.35 -1.50 16.75
CA MET A 64 -9.20 -0.32 16.91
C MET A 64 -9.51 -0.12 18.40
N THR A 65 -9.07 1.01 18.94
CA THR A 65 -9.51 1.43 20.27
C THR A 65 -10.88 2.10 20.17
N THR A 66 -11.78 1.73 21.07
CA THR A 66 -13.13 2.31 21.18
C THR A 66 -13.08 3.82 21.37
N GLY A 67 -13.97 4.54 20.70
CA GLY A 67 -14.40 5.85 21.18
C GLY A 67 -13.93 7.10 20.45
N SER A 68 -13.51 7.01 19.19
CA SER A 68 -13.36 8.25 18.41
C SER A 68 -14.70 8.64 17.80
N THR A 69 -15.26 9.73 18.30
CA THR A 69 -16.47 10.35 17.80
C THR A 69 -16.11 11.46 16.83
N PHE A 70 -16.66 11.42 15.63
CA PHE A 70 -16.48 12.46 14.61
C PHE A 70 -17.80 13.18 14.42
N THR A 71 -17.76 14.49 14.56
CA THR A 71 -18.90 15.38 14.33
C THR A 71 -18.58 16.29 13.15
N ASN A 72 -19.60 16.72 12.51
CA ASN A 72 -19.77 17.60 11.35
C ASN A 72 -18.58 18.46 10.86
N GLY A 73 -18.37 18.47 9.56
CA GLY A 73 -17.88 19.61 8.78
C GLY A 73 -16.41 19.63 8.38
N THR A 74 -15.50 18.91 9.04
CA THR A 74 -14.07 18.93 8.71
C THR A 74 -13.52 17.52 8.54
N TYR A 75 -12.60 17.34 7.57
CA TYR A 75 -11.86 16.09 7.47
C TYR A 75 -11.01 15.89 8.71
N THR A 76 -11.37 14.91 9.51
CA THR A 76 -10.62 14.56 10.72
C THR A 76 -9.76 13.34 10.42
N SER A 77 -8.50 13.41 10.79
CA SER A 77 -7.60 12.26 10.68
C SER A 77 -7.99 11.16 11.63
N LEU A 78 -8.05 9.93 11.15
CA LEU A 78 -8.27 8.74 11.97
C LEU A 78 -6.97 8.22 12.63
N SER A 79 -5.89 8.99 12.62
CA SER A 79 -4.60 8.59 13.22
C SER A 79 -4.72 8.20 14.70
N SER A 80 -5.62 8.85 15.43
CA SER A 80 -5.93 8.50 16.82
C SER A 80 -6.57 7.12 17.00
N THR A 81 -7.11 6.55 15.92
CA THR A 81 -7.70 5.20 15.89
C THR A 81 -6.75 4.15 15.31
N GLY A 82 -5.53 4.51 14.98
CA GLY A 82 -4.52 3.61 14.44
C GLY A 82 -4.60 3.35 12.94
N LEU A 83 -5.46 4.03 12.19
CA LEU A 83 -5.57 3.87 10.73
C LEU A 83 -4.52 4.69 9.97
N THR A 84 -3.30 4.66 10.46
CA THR A 84 -2.13 5.28 9.85
C THR A 84 -1.19 4.19 9.38
N SER A 85 -0.88 4.16 8.10
CA SER A 85 -0.02 3.13 7.51
C SER A 85 1.16 3.75 6.77
N THR A 86 2.27 3.03 6.70
CA THR A 86 3.50 3.52 6.07
C THR A 86 3.99 2.54 5.03
N ILE A 87 4.34 3.07 3.86
CA ILE A 87 5.02 2.33 2.80
C ILE A 87 6.25 3.13 2.34
N THR A 88 7.35 2.43 2.07
CA THR A 88 8.54 3.02 1.43
C THR A 88 8.57 2.55 -0.03
N PRO A 89 8.17 3.40 -0.98
CA PRO A 89 8.14 3.02 -2.38
C PRO A 89 9.54 2.66 -2.90
N LYS A 90 9.61 1.66 -3.76
CA LYS A 90 10.86 1.26 -4.44
C LYS A 90 11.14 2.11 -5.67
N PHE A 91 10.10 2.70 -6.26
CA PHE A 91 10.21 3.53 -7.45
C PHE A 91 9.46 4.84 -7.28
N SER A 92 10.07 5.93 -7.71
CA SER A 92 9.35 7.19 -7.91
C SER A 92 8.32 6.99 -9.03
N ASN A 93 7.17 7.65 -8.88
CA ASN A 93 6.03 7.57 -9.81
C ASN A 93 5.34 6.19 -9.88
N SER A 94 5.76 5.18 -9.11
CA SER A 94 5.01 3.93 -9.01
C SER A 94 3.57 4.17 -8.56
N LYS A 95 2.67 3.28 -8.94
CA LYS A 95 1.29 3.30 -8.48
C LYS A 95 1.17 2.50 -7.19
N ILE A 96 0.41 3.05 -6.24
CA ILE A 96 0.14 2.37 -4.97
C ILE A 96 -1.37 2.23 -4.81
N ILE A 97 -1.83 0.99 -4.70
CA ILE A 97 -3.21 0.67 -4.31
C ILE A 97 -3.24 0.63 -2.79
N TYR A 98 -4.10 1.45 -2.20
CA TYR A 98 -4.45 1.40 -0.79
C TYR A 98 -5.79 0.69 -0.64
N ASP A 99 -5.87 -0.30 0.22
CA ASP A 99 -7.05 -1.13 0.42
C ASP A 99 -7.28 -1.40 1.90
N THR A 100 -8.47 -1.09 2.41
CA THR A 100 -8.89 -1.40 3.78
C THR A 100 -10.40 -1.46 3.91
N GLN A 101 -10.87 -2.13 4.95
CA GLN A 101 -12.27 -2.16 5.34
C GLN A 101 -12.43 -1.67 6.78
N ILE A 102 -13.40 -0.79 6.99
CA ILE A 102 -13.66 -0.17 8.28
C ILE A 102 -15.13 -0.39 8.64
N THR A 103 -15.37 -1.05 9.75
CA THR A 103 -16.72 -1.09 10.34
C THR A 103 -16.86 0.08 11.31
N CYS A 104 -17.90 0.86 11.15
CA CYS A 104 -18.19 2.00 12.01
C CYS A 104 -19.64 1.94 12.53
N ASN A 105 -19.90 2.59 13.61
CA ASN A 105 -21.27 2.86 14.06
C ASN A 105 -21.65 4.25 13.60
N VAL A 106 -22.75 4.36 12.88
CA VAL A 106 -23.33 5.64 12.46
C VAL A 106 -24.59 5.86 13.24
N ASN A 107 -24.63 6.95 13.99
CA ASN A 107 -25.79 7.37 14.75
C ASN A 107 -26.29 8.70 14.19
N ASP A 108 -27.03 8.62 13.08
CA ASP A 108 -27.69 9.77 12.47
C ASP A 108 -28.77 9.33 11.48
N ASP A 109 -29.85 10.12 11.41
CA ASP A 109 -31.00 9.85 10.55
C ASP A 109 -30.76 10.23 9.08
N ASP A 110 -29.72 11.05 8.77
CA ASP A 110 -29.42 11.55 7.41
C ASP A 110 -27.92 11.81 7.18
N GLY A 111 -27.09 11.01 7.80
CA GLY A 111 -25.64 11.20 7.79
C GLY A 111 -24.97 10.81 6.48
N HIS A 112 -24.27 11.76 5.87
CA HIS A 112 -23.34 11.48 4.78
C HIS A 112 -21.93 11.34 5.31
N THR A 113 -21.27 10.25 4.99
CA THR A 113 -19.84 10.11 5.25
C THR A 113 -19.05 10.18 3.94
N ARG A 114 -17.91 10.86 4.00
CA ARG A 114 -16.96 10.96 2.90
C ARG A 114 -15.59 10.58 3.40
N TRP A 115 -14.92 9.71 2.68
CA TRP A 115 -13.65 9.13 3.09
C TRP A 115 -12.55 9.55 2.13
N GLN A 116 -11.39 9.82 2.69
CA GLN A 116 -10.23 10.27 1.95
C GLN A 116 -8.98 9.57 2.49
N VAL A 117 -8.12 9.10 1.60
CA VAL A 117 -6.76 8.71 1.97
C VAL A 117 -5.85 9.92 1.73
N TYR A 118 -5.14 10.31 2.76
CA TYR A 118 -4.28 11.49 2.78
C TYR A 118 -2.83 11.07 3.00
N ASP A 119 -1.94 11.57 2.17
CA ASP A 119 -0.50 11.41 2.29
C ASP A 119 0.02 12.49 3.24
N ASN A 120 0.25 12.11 4.48
CA ASN A 120 0.68 13.02 5.54
C ASN A 120 2.12 13.51 5.32
N THR A 121 2.98 12.68 4.73
CA THR A 121 4.37 13.02 4.45
C THR A 121 4.48 14.14 3.42
N ASN A 122 3.66 14.08 2.37
CA ASN A 122 3.68 15.06 1.27
C ASN A 122 2.55 16.09 1.35
N SER A 123 1.78 16.09 2.44
CA SER A 123 0.68 17.05 2.71
C SER A 123 -0.33 17.15 1.57
N ARG A 124 -0.78 16.02 1.02
CA ARG A 124 -1.68 15.99 -0.14
C ARG A 124 -2.73 14.89 -0.04
N ILE A 125 -3.80 15.05 -0.82
CA ILE A 125 -4.71 13.93 -1.08
C ILE A 125 -3.92 12.86 -1.86
N PHE A 126 -3.98 11.62 -1.37
CA PHE A 126 -3.21 10.52 -1.97
C PHE A 126 -3.74 10.09 -3.34
N HIS A 127 -5.03 10.13 -3.54
CA HIS A 127 -5.72 9.72 -4.78
C HIS A 127 -6.18 10.92 -5.60
N ASN A 128 -6.54 10.70 -6.87
CA ASN A 128 -6.87 11.77 -7.81
C ASN A 128 -8.24 12.42 -7.58
N ASN A 129 -9.11 11.82 -6.78
CA ASN A 129 -10.45 12.34 -6.48
C ASN A 129 -10.48 12.99 -5.09
N THR A 130 -11.45 13.85 -4.85
CA THR A 130 -11.64 14.45 -3.53
C THR A 130 -11.98 13.39 -2.47
N TYR A 131 -12.69 12.33 -2.86
CA TYR A 131 -13.10 11.22 -1.98
C TYR A 131 -12.82 9.89 -2.65
N CYS A 132 -12.39 8.89 -1.87
CA CYS A 132 -12.18 7.51 -2.36
C CYS A 132 -13.35 6.59 -2.03
N ALA A 133 -14.14 6.94 -1.03
CA ALA A 133 -15.38 6.26 -0.70
C ALA A 133 -16.34 7.27 -0.10
N GLY A 134 -17.62 6.99 -0.22
CA GLY A 134 -18.66 7.80 0.38
C GLY A 134 -19.95 7.00 0.44
N GLY A 135 -20.78 7.30 1.41
CA GLY A 135 -22.08 6.67 1.56
C GLY A 135 -23.05 7.60 2.24
N HIS A 136 -24.30 7.46 1.88
CA HIS A 136 -25.43 7.98 2.59
C HIS A 136 -25.93 6.88 3.51
N PHE A 137 -25.91 7.12 4.80
CA PHE A 137 -26.41 6.18 5.78
C PHE A 137 -27.66 6.81 6.43
N GLY A 138 -28.81 6.62 5.79
CA GLY A 138 -30.11 6.98 6.34
C GLY A 138 -30.63 5.90 7.28
N PHE A 139 -30.03 5.74 8.45
CA PHE A 139 -30.47 4.77 9.44
C PHE A 139 -30.96 5.47 10.71
N ASN A 140 -32.21 5.29 11.01
CA ASN A 140 -32.89 5.78 12.21
C ASN A 140 -32.46 5.03 13.49
N THR A 141 -31.44 4.21 13.46
CA THR A 141 -30.94 3.42 14.59
C THR A 141 -29.48 3.07 14.39
N ASN A 142 -28.78 2.81 15.48
CA ASN A 142 -27.38 2.33 15.49
C ASN A 142 -27.10 1.27 14.42
N ALA A 143 -26.61 1.69 13.27
CA ALA A 143 -26.17 0.79 12.21
C ALA A 143 -24.65 0.62 12.25
N TYR A 144 -24.21 -0.54 11.83
CA TYR A 144 -22.77 -0.91 11.78
C TYR A 144 -22.32 -1.18 10.35
N PRO A 145 -22.32 -0.18 9.46
CA PRO A 145 -21.87 -0.38 8.11
C PRO A 145 -20.37 -0.69 8.06
N THR A 146 -19.99 -1.50 7.09
CA THR A 146 -18.60 -1.69 6.71
C THR A 146 -18.33 -0.88 5.46
N VAL A 147 -17.37 0.03 5.55
CA VAL A 147 -16.93 0.86 4.44
C VAL A 147 -15.66 0.24 3.85
N HIS A 148 -15.68 -0.04 2.57
CA HIS A 148 -14.50 -0.46 1.82
C HIS A 148 -13.84 0.77 1.20
N ILE A 149 -12.61 1.02 1.59
CA ILE A 149 -11.78 2.12 1.08
C ILE A 149 -10.72 1.52 0.19
N ARG A 150 -10.88 1.71 -1.11
CA ARG A 150 -9.89 1.32 -2.10
C ARG A 150 -9.60 2.47 -3.03
N CYS A 151 -8.34 2.87 -3.10
CA CYS A 151 -7.93 3.96 -3.97
C CYS A 151 -6.54 3.73 -4.56
N LEU A 152 -6.27 4.42 -5.66
CA LEU A 152 -5.02 4.38 -6.39
C LEU A 152 -4.36 5.76 -6.31
N GLY A 153 -3.16 5.80 -5.78
CA GLY A 153 -2.31 6.98 -5.76
C GLY A 153 -0.98 6.76 -6.46
N THR A 154 -0.14 7.79 -6.44
CA THR A 154 1.19 7.75 -7.06
C THR A 154 2.23 8.12 -6.02
N ALA A 155 3.32 7.36 -5.95
CA ALA A 155 4.48 7.71 -5.13
C ALA A 155 5.19 8.94 -5.72
N VAL A 156 5.47 9.96 -4.90
CA VAL A 156 6.21 11.15 -5.35
C VAL A 156 7.69 10.86 -5.48
N ASN A 157 8.19 10.05 -4.56
CA ASN A 157 9.60 9.67 -4.45
C ASN A 157 9.71 8.32 -3.74
N THR A 158 10.92 7.90 -3.43
CA THR A 158 11.23 6.64 -2.73
C THR A 158 11.38 6.78 -1.22
N ASN A 159 11.03 7.93 -0.65
CA ASN A 159 11.02 8.11 0.80
C ASN A 159 9.79 7.43 1.43
N ALA A 160 9.89 7.10 2.70
CA ALA A 160 8.77 6.58 3.47
C ALA A 160 7.58 7.54 3.41
N MET A 161 6.42 7.02 3.06
CA MET A 161 5.17 7.75 2.88
C MET A 161 4.15 7.25 3.90
N THR A 162 3.63 8.17 4.70
CA THR A 162 2.61 7.88 5.71
C THR A 162 1.23 8.23 5.19
N LEU A 163 0.39 7.22 5.03
CA LEU A 163 -0.99 7.35 4.57
C LEU A 163 -1.95 7.28 5.74
N VAL A 164 -2.87 8.20 5.79
CA VAL A 164 -3.87 8.34 6.85
C VAL A 164 -5.25 8.36 6.24
N VAL A 165 -6.16 7.57 6.78
CA VAL A 165 -7.57 7.66 6.41
C VAL A 165 -8.20 8.85 7.15
N LYS A 166 -8.85 9.71 6.40
CA LYS A 166 -9.64 10.84 6.93
C LYS A 166 -11.10 10.62 6.61
N VAL A 167 -11.96 11.06 7.49
CA VAL A 167 -13.41 11.00 7.30
C VAL A 167 -14.03 12.35 7.56
N GLN A 168 -15.04 12.67 6.77
CA GLN A 168 -15.94 13.78 6.99
C GLN A 168 -17.34 13.24 7.23
N VAL A 169 -18.01 13.75 8.23
CA VAL A 169 -19.43 13.49 8.49
C VAL A 169 -20.18 14.78 8.25
N ASN A 170 -21.20 14.76 7.41
CA ASN A 170 -22.08 15.90 7.15
C ASN A 170 -23.40 15.73 7.93
N SER A 171 -24.05 16.85 8.22
CA SER A 171 -25.41 16.95 8.79
C SER A 171 -25.61 16.54 10.25
N GLY A 172 -24.66 16.85 11.13
CA GLY A 172 -24.88 16.70 12.57
C GLY A 172 -24.77 15.29 13.12
N GLY A 173 -24.48 14.34 12.25
CA GLY A 173 -24.31 12.94 12.62
C GLY A 173 -23.05 12.64 13.41
N THR A 174 -23.09 11.53 14.09
CA THR A 174 -22.00 11.00 14.87
C THR A 174 -21.51 9.69 14.27
N LEU A 175 -20.23 9.64 13.97
CA LEU A 175 -19.56 8.43 13.50
C LEU A 175 -18.64 7.92 14.62
N ASN A 176 -18.88 6.70 15.08
CA ASN A 176 -18.07 6.06 16.10
C ASN A 176 -17.27 4.90 15.50
N PHE A 177 -16.00 4.83 15.82
CA PHE A 177 -15.13 3.73 15.47
C PHE A 177 -14.87 2.82 16.67
N GLY A 178 -14.70 1.53 16.40
CA GLY A 178 -14.29 0.59 17.42
C GLY A 178 -15.38 0.17 18.39
N TRP A 179 -16.64 0.13 17.97
CA TRP A 179 -17.69 -0.46 18.81
C TRP A 179 -17.43 -1.96 19.01
N SER A 180 -17.38 -2.32 20.28
CA SER A 180 -17.44 -3.69 20.85
C SER A 180 -16.54 -4.73 20.19
N GLY A 181 -15.31 -4.59 20.24
CA GLY A 181 -14.51 -5.80 20.07
C GLY A 181 -13.41 -5.74 19.06
N THR A 182 -12.39 -6.09 19.50
CA THR A 182 -11.31 -7.04 19.05
C THR A 182 -11.33 -7.42 17.57
N GLY A 183 -11.70 -6.55 16.69
CA GLY A 183 -11.50 -6.74 15.26
C GLY A 183 -10.20 -6.08 14.83
N ASN A 184 -9.16 -6.86 14.55
CA ASN A 184 -8.02 -6.35 13.84
C ASN A 184 -8.47 -5.84 12.47
N ARG A 185 -8.04 -4.66 12.11
CA ARG A 185 -8.25 -4.10 10.78
C ARG A 185 -6.97 -4.23 9.99
N LEU A 186 -7.12 -4.63 8.74
CA LEU A 186 -6.02 -4.82 7.84
C LEU A 186 -5.98 -3.69 6.83
N VAL A 187 -4.83 -3.05 6.72
CA VAL A 187 -4.52 -2.16 5.60
C VAL A 187 -3.51 -2.85 4.71
N THR A 188 -3.84 -2.95 3.43
CA THR A 188 -2.93 -3.48 2.41
C THR A 188 -2.56 -2.38 1.43
N MET A 189 -1.27 -2.21 1.23
CA MET A 189 -0.71 -1.29 0.23
C MET A 189 0.09 -2.09 -0.78
N THR A 190 -0.30 -2.00 -2.05
CA THR A 190 0.35 -2.72 -3.16
C THR A 190 1.03 -1.73 -4.07
N GLU A 191 2.34 -1.82 -4.21
CA GLU A 191 3.11 -1.02 -5.16
C GLU A 191 3.23 -1.72 -6.50
N ILE A 192 2.95 -0.97 -7.58
CA ILE A 192 3.03 -1.42 -8.96
C ILE A 192 3.99 -0.50 -9.71
N LYS A 193 4.99 -1.07 -10.38
CA LYS A 193 5.91 -0.32 -11.23
C LYS A 193 5.18 0.25 -12.46
N VAL A 194 5.47 1.50 -12.80
CA VAL A 194 4.99 2.17 -14.02
C VAL A 194 6.10 2.32 -15.02
#